data_e1a56bca60f1c4f30bbf529bc7e9df54
#
_entry.id   e1a56bca60f1c4f30bbf529bc7e9df54
#
_cell.length_a   1.000
_cell.length_b   1.000
_cell.length_c   1.000
_cell.angle_alpha   90.00
_cell.angle_beta   90.00
_cell.angle_gamma   90.00
#
_symmetry.space_group_name_H-M   'P 1'
#
loop_
_entity.id
_entity.type
_entity.pdbx_description
1 polymer ?
#
loop_
_entity_poly.entity_id
_entity_poly.type
_entity_poly.pdbx_seq_one_letter_code
_entity_poly.pdbx_strand_id
1 'polypeptide(L)'
;MSEEFMVSIEKLVYGGDGLAHEGENTVFVPFVLPGEQVRVTQKSKKKKLIWANPLEITQTSSSRIEPRCAHFKTCGGCQFQHIDTAKQTEFKKEILKETVSRLGGIRWDGDIPSHCAAPYEYRNRAQWAVRPAMPRSIGYFLPESSKIVAIDECPVLSPLLARTFHQLQDLTRSNSLPGQIQEIEAFADSNDEKLALNIAFHEFTQHPAALHKFFRDALPQLESLLLLDQKKNKFELSGPGYLIHKACGFDYRVSHLSFFQVNRFLIEDLLQSVVGGKKGSLALDLYAGVGFFSLPLAKAFE
;
A
#
# COMPACT_ATOMS: atom_id res chain seq x y z
N MET A 1 -19.44 5.32 -29.46
CA MET A 1 -19.01 3.94 -29.15
C MET A 1 -17.52 4.01 -28.89
N SER A 2 -17.02 3.45 -27.79
CA SER A 2 -15.59 3.38 -27.55
C SER A 2 -14.95 2.43 -28.56
N GLU A 3 -13.84 2.85 -29.16
CA GLU A 3 -13.12 2.09 -30.16
C GLU A 3 -12.47 0.87 -29.52
N GLU A 4 -12.70 -0.32 -30.10
CA GLU A 4 -12.06 -1.57 -29.68
C GLU A 4 -10.99 -1.95 -30.71
N PHE A 5 -9.84 -2.40 -30.22
CA PHE A 5 -8.72 -2.85 -31.07
C PHE A 5 -7.83 -3.86 -30.33
N MET A 6 -6.93 -4.49 -31.08
CA MET A 6 -5.96 -5.46 -30.55
C MET A 6 -4.62 -4.80 -30.34
N VAL A 7 -3.97 -5.12 -29.22
CA VAL A 7 -2.60 -4.67 -28.93
C VAL A 7 -1.72 -5.83 -28.45
N SER A 8 -0.44 -5.76 -28.75
CA SER A 8 0.61 -6.63 -28.22
C SER A 8 1.36 -5.88 -27.12
N ILE A 9 1.36 -6.42 -25.91
CA ILE A 9 2.03 -5.76 -24.77
C ILE A 9 3.53 -5.99 -24.86
N GLU A 10 4.28 -4.91 -24.94
CA GLU A 10 5.74 -4.93 -25.12
C GLU A 10 6.48 -4.97 -23.79
N LYS A 11 6.08 -4.19 -22.82
CA LYS A 11 6.72 -4.04 -21.51
C LYS A 11 5.77 -3.49 -20.45
N LEU A 12 6.18 -3.57 -19.19
CA LEU A 12 5.54 -2.82 -18.09
C LEU A 12 6.22 -1.47 -17.90
N VAL A 13 5.43 -0.47 -17.49
CA VAL A 13 5.92 0.86 -17.11
C VAL A 13 5.72 1.13 -15.62
N TYR A 14 6.29 2.24 -15.14
CA TYR A 14 6.07 2.68 -13.76
C TYR A 14 4.57 2.77 -13.46
N GLY A 15 4.15 2.18 -12.33
CA GLY A 15 2.74 2.03 -11.96
C GLY A 15 2.15 0.65 -12.28
N GLY A 16 2.77 -0.12 -13.17
CA GLY A 16 2.38 -1.49 -13.48
C GLY A 16 1.50 -1.65 -14.72
N ASP A 17 1.23 -0.57 -15.45
CA ASP A 17 0.53 -0.66 -16.73
C ASP A 17 1.43 -1.30 -17.80
N GLY A 18 0.84 -2.10 -18.67
CA GLY A 18 1.47 -2.55 -19.89
C GLY A 18 1.51 -1.44 -20.93
N LEU A 19 2.64 -1.34 -21.64
CA LEU A 19 2.80 -0.44 -22.78
C LEU A 19 2.74 -1.24 -24.08
N ALA A 20 2.00 -0.70 -25.03
CA ALA A 20 1.88 -1.22 -26.40
C ALA A 20 1.88 -0.04 -27.39
N HIS A 21 1.94 -0.34 -28.68
CA HIS A 21 1.76 0.64 -29.76
C HIS A 21 0.61 0.23 -30.69
N GLU A 22 -0.13 1.22 -31.14
CA GLU A 22 -1.15 1.07 -32.18
C GLU A 22 -0.93 2.20 -33.20
N GLY A 23 -0.39 1.87 -34.36
CA GLY A 23 0.11 2.86 -35.33
C GLY A 23 1.15 3.79 -34.70
N GLU A 24 0.89 5.09 -34.72
CA GLU A 24 1.76 6.10 -34.07
C GLU A 24 1.39 6.37 -32.59
N ASN A 25 0.40 5.66 -32.05
CA ASN A 25 -0.06 5.90 -30.68
C ASN A 25 0.62 4.94 -29.71
N THR A 26 0.97 5.47 -28.51
CA THR A 26 1.38 4.67 -27.37
C THR A 26 0.14 4.35 -26.52
N VAL A 27 -0.07 3.08 -26.22
CA VAL A 27 -1.24 2.56 -25.49
C VAL A 27 -0.82 2.06 -24.13
N PHE A 28 -1.49 2.54 -23.08
CA PHE A 28 -1.33 2.06 -21.71
C PHE A 28 -2.52 1.20 -21.30
N VAL A 29 -2.25 -0.01 -20.82
CA VAL A 29 -3.27 -1.00 -20.45
C VAL A 29 -2.98 -1.54 -19.06
N PRO A 30 -3.88 -1.40 -18.08
CA PRO A 30 -3.66 -1.95 -16.74
C PRO A 30 -3.83 -3.48 -16.70
N PHE A 31 -3.15 -4.13 -15.75
CA PHE A 31 -3.31 -5.56 -15.43
C PHE A 31 -2.98 -6.54 -16.55
N VAL A 32 -2.09 -6.17 -17.43
CA VAL A 32 -1.57 -7.00 -18.53
C VAL A 32 -0.07 -7.22 -18.41
N LEU A 33 0.50 -8.16 -19.17
CA LEU A 33 1.91 -8.55 -19.09
C LEU A 33 2.59 -8.52 -20.46
N PRO A 34 3.91 -8.31 -20.51
CA PRO A 34 4.69 -8.42 -21.74
C PRO A 34 4.46 -9.76 -22.44
N GLY A 35 4.32 -9.70 -23.77
CA GLY A 35 4.04 -10.86 -24.61
C GLY A 35 2.56 -11.26 -24.71
N GLU A 36 1.67 -10.58 -24.00
CA GLU A 36 0.23 -10.82 -24.14
C GLU A 36 -0.35 -10.12 -25.36
N GLN A 37 -1.32 -10.79 -26.02
CA GLN A 37 -2.21 -10.19 -26.99
C GLN A 37 -3.53 -9.85 -26.31
N VAL A 38 -3.96 -8.61 -26.42
CA VAL A 38 -5.09 -8.10 -25.63
C VAL A 38 -6.04 -7.33 -26.52
N ARG A 39 -7.32 -7.69 -26.47
CA ARG A 39 -8.39 -6.85 -27.01
C ARG A 39 -8.73 -5.80 -25.96
N VAL A 40 -8.66 -4.54 -26.36
CA VAL A 40 -8.83 -3.40 -25.47
C VAL A 40 -9.93 -2.46 -25.97
N THR A 41 -10.49 -1.68 -25.05
CA THR A 41 -11.38 -0.56 -25.39
C THR A 41 -10.75 0.76 -24.95
N GLN A 42 -10.78 1.76 -25.82
CA GLN A 42 -10.24 3.09 -25.51
C GLN A 42 -11.04 3.74 -24.37
N LYS A 43 -10.35 4.06 -23.27
CA LYS A 43 -10.89 4.83 -22.12
C LYS A 43 -10.75 6.34 -22.35
N SER A 44 -9.55 6.75 -22.77
CA SER A 44 -9.25 8.16 -23.07
C SER A 44 -8.07 8.27 -24.02
N LYS A 45 -7.97 9.42 -24.72
CA LYS A 45 -6.86 9.76 -25.62
C LYS A 45 -6.41 11.19 -25.40
N LYS A 46 -5.10 11.41 -25.33
CA LYS A 46 -4.47 12.72 -25.27
C LYS A 46 -3.27 12.76 -26.21
N LYS A 47 -3.41 13.47 -27.33
CA LYS A 47 -2.42 13.46 -28.42
C LYS A 47 -2.19 12.03 -28.92
N LYS A 48 -0.95 11.50 -28.86
CA LYS A 48 -0.53 10.15 -29.24
C LYS A 48 -0.57 9.14 -28.08
N LEU A 49 -1.11 9.53 -26.91
CA LEU A 49 -1.23 8.64 -25.75
C LEU A 49 -2.68 8.17 -25.60
N ILE A 50 -2.87 6.87 -25.54
CA ILE A 50 -4.15 6.20 -25.33
C ILE A 50 -4.09 5.44 -24.00
N TRP A 51 -5.08 5.65 -23.15
CA TRP A 51 -5.36 4.79 -22.00
C TRP A 51 -6.52 3.89 -22.36
N ALA A 52 -6.33 2.58 -22.25
CA ALA A 52 -7.32 1.60 -22.64
C ALA A 52 -7.60 0.61 -21.51
N ASN A 53 -8.80 0.08 -21.48
CA ASN A 53 -9.16 -1.01 -20.55
C ASN A 53 -9.06 -2.34 -21.28
N PRO A 54 -8.48 -3.40 -20.65
CA PRO A 54 -8.47 -4.73 -21.22
C PRO A 54 -9.88 -5.33 -21.22
N LEU A 55 -10.31 -5.87 -22.35
CA LEU A 55 -11.55 -6.63 -22.49
C LEU A 55 -11.30 -8.12 -22.41
N GLU A 56 -10.28 -8.58 -23.13
CA GLU A 56 -9.94 -10.00 -23.24
C GLU A 56 -8.46 -10.17 -23.52
N ILE A 57 -7.84 -11.12 -22.85
CA ILE A 57 -6.47 -11.56 -23.14
C ILE A 57 -6.57 -12.79 -24.02
N THR A 58 -6.25 -12.65 -25.31
CA THR A 58 -6.36 -13.73 -26.30
C THR A 58 -5.13 -14.63 -26.32
N GLN A 59 -3.98 -14.11 -25.87
CA GLN A 59 -2.75 -14.85 -25.66
C GLN A 59 -2.15 -14.44 -24.31
N THR A 60 -1.96 -15.41 -23.42
CA THR A 60 -1.44 -15.18 -22.06
C THR A 60 0.07 -15.32 -21.97
N SER A 61 0.70 -14.53 -21.13
CA SER A 61 2.11 -14.67 -20.73
C SER A 61 2.30 -15.87 -19.78
N SER A 62 3.41 -16.58 -19.92
CA SER A 62 3.82 -17.64 -18.96
C SER A 62 4.10 -17.12 -17.54
N SER A 63 4.28 -15.82 -17.39
CA SER A 63 4.47 -15.15 -16.08
C SER A 63 3.14 -14.80 -15.39
N ARG A 64 2.00 -15.06 -16.03
CA ARG A 64 0.68 -14.78 -15.46
C ARG A 64 0.27 -15.88 -14.48
N ILE A 65 -0.21 -15.43 -13.32
CA ILE A 65 -0.86 -16.30 -12.32
C ILE A 65 -2.24 -15.74 -11.94
N GLU A 66 -3.06 -16.58 -11.34
CA GLU A 66 -4.33 -16.14 -10.76
C GLU A 66 -4.06 -15.38 -9.46
N PRO A 67 -4.57 -14.14 -9.32
CA PRO A 67 -4.41 -13.36 -8.10
C PRO A 67 -5.12 -14.03 -6.90
N ARG A 68 -4.44 -14.13 -5.75
CA ARG A 68 -5.06 -14.61 -4.51
C ARG A 68 -6.21 -13.72 -4.03
N CYS A 69 -6.14 -12.42 -4.29
CA CYS A 69 -7.14 -11.45 -3.84
C CYS A 69 -8.35 -11.42 -4.78
N ALA A 70 -9.53 -11.77 -4.30
CA ALA A 70 -10.77 -11.71 -5.08
C ALA A 70 -11.13 -10.28 -5.53
N HIS A 71 -10.61 -9.25 -4.84
CA HIS A 71 -10.84 -7.84 -5.16
C HIS A 71 -9.76 -7.23 -6.07
N PHE A 72 -8.82 -8.07 -6.58
CA PHE A 72 -7.82 -7.58 -7.52
C PHE A 72 -8.49 -7.00 -8.79
N LYS A 73 -7.96 -5.92 -9.34
CA LYS A 73 -8.50 -5.07 -10.40
C LYS A 73 -9.64 -4.12 -9.98
N THR A 74 -10.42 -4.45 -8.95
CA THR A 74 -11.47 -3.55 -8.44
C THR A 74 -10.97 -2.68 -7.29
N CYS A 75 -10.13 -3.23 -6.41
CA CYS A 75 -9.45 -2.47 -5.37
C CYS A 75 -8.19 -1.78 -5.93
N GLY A 76 -7.99 -0.48 -5.64
CA GLY A 76 -6.82 0.29 -6.09
C GLY A 76 -5.51 -0.03 -5.36
N GLY A 77 -5.50 -0.96 -4.40
CA GLY A 77 -4.35 -1.19 -3.53
C GLY A 77 -3.21 -2.02 -4.14
N CYS A 78 -3.46 -2.81 -5.19
CA CYS A 78 -2.47 -3.74 -5.76
C CYS A 78 -2.48 -3.73 -7.28
N GLN A 79 -1.27 -3.74 -7.89
CA GLN A 79 -1.09 -3.72 -9.34
C GLN A 79 -0.41 -5.00 -9.88
N PHE A 80 0.22 -5.83 -9.03
CA PHE A 80 1.12 -6.90 -9.47
C PHE A 80 0.69 -8.32 -9.08
N GLN A 81 -0.47 -8.54 -8.45
CA GLN A 81 -0.86 -9.88 -7.97
C GLN A 81 -1.09 -10.91 -9.07
N HIS A 82 -1.29 -10.48 -10.32
CA HIS A 82 -1.43 -11.35 -11.49
C HIS A 82 -0.09 -11.82 -12.07
N ILE A 83 1.02 -11.45 -11.45
CA ILE A 83 2.38 -11.76 -11.91
C ILE A 83 3.00 -12.77 -10.95
N ASP A 84 3.63 -13.82 -11.48
CA ASP A 84 4.45 -14.71 -10.68
C ASP A 84 5.45 -13.95 -9.81
N THR A 85 5.55 -14.30 -8.53
CA THR A 85 6.30 -13.53 -7.53
C THR A 85 7.77 -13.37 -7.90
N ALA A 86 8.41 -14.41 -8.46
CA ALA A 86 9.80 -14.33 -8.91
C ALA A 86 9.94 -13.33 -10.08
N LYS A 87 8.96 -13.33 -11.00
CA LYS A 87 8.94 -12.42 -12.14
C LYS A 87 8.63 -10.97 -11.78
N GLN A 88 7.91 -10.71 -10.69
CA GLN A 88 7.66 -9.33 -10.24
C GLN A 88 8.96 -8.55 -10.04
N THR A 89 9.98 -9.19 -9.48
CA THR A 89 11.28 -8.54 -9.25
C THR A 89 12.00 -8.23 -10.55
N GLU A 90 11.98 -9.14 -11.53
CA GLU A 90 12.57 -8.92 -12.85
C GLU A 90 11.92 -7.71 -13.53
N PHE A 91 10.59 -7.67 -13.62
CA PHE A 91 9.87 -6.54 -14.21
C PHE A 91 10.14 -5.22 -13.49
N LYS A 92 10.22 -5.21 -12.15
CA LYS A 92 10.56 -4.00 -11.39
C LYS A 92 11.97 -3.50 -11.68
N LYS A 93 12.95 -4.41 -11.86
CA LYS A 93 14.32 -4.05 -12.28
C LYS A 93 14.32 -3.41 -13.68
N GLU A 94 13.57 -3.97 -14.62
CA GLU A 94 13.43 -3.43 -15.98
C GLU A 94 12.79 -2.04 -15.97
N ILE A 95 11.68 -1.88 -15.24
CA ILE A 95 11.02 -0.58 -15.06
C ILE A 95 11.98 0.45 -14.48
N LEU A 96 12.78 0.07 -13.46
CA LEU A 96 13.75 0.96 -12.83
C LEU A 96 14.85 1.38 -13.81
N LYS A 97 15.46 0.42 -14.54
CA LYS A 97 16.50 0.70 -15.54
C LYS A 97 15.98 1.65 -16.62
N GLU A 98 14.78 1.39 -17.15
CA GLU A 98 14.18 2.26 -18.14
C GLU A 98 13.88 3.67 -17.59
N THR A 99 13.32 3.75 -16.39
CA THR A 99 13.00 5.04 -15.76
C THR A 99 14.23 5.90 -15.55
N VAL A 100 15.30 5.31 -15.03
CA VAL A 100 16.61 5.98 -14.82
C VAL A 100 17.21 6.41 -16.16
N SER A 101 17.15 5.57 -17.18
CA SER A 101 17.64 5.90 -18.52
C SER A 101 16.85 7.04 -19.15
N ARG A 102 15.51 6.95 -19.13
CA ARG A 102 14.63 7.92 -19.79
C ARG A 102 14.58 9.29 -19.09
N LEU A 103 14.54 9.31 -17.74
CA LEU A 103 14.42 10.55 -16.97
C LEU A 103 15.77 11.13 -16.56
N GLY A 104 16.73 10.27 -16.22
CA GLY A 104 18.05 10.67 -15.76
C GLY A 104 19.14 10.70 -16.84
N GLY A 105 18.86 10.18 -18.04
CA GLY A 105 19.86 10.01 -19.10
C GLY A 105 20.96 9.00 -18.74
N ILE A 106 20.78 8.19 -17.69
CA ILE A 106 21.78 7.27 -17.18
C ILE A 106 21.47 5.86 -17.65
N ARG A 107 22.32 5.28 -18.50
CA ARG A 107 22.24 3.88 -18.87
C ARG A 107 22.93 3.01 -17.81
N TRP A 108 22.15 2.13 -17.16
CA TRP A 108 22.67 1.21 -16.16
C TRP A 108 22.70 -0.23 -16.72
N ASP A 109 23.90 -0.70 -17.04
CA ASP A 109 24.12 -2.04 -17.59
C ASP A 109 24.47 -3.08 -16.50
N GLY A 110 24.70 -2.65 -15.25
CA GLY A 110 24.98 -3.51 -14.10
C GLY A 110 23.76 -4.28 -13.59
N ASP A 111 23.99 -5.24 -12.70
CA ASP A 111 22.91 -5.84 -11.93
C ASP A 111 22.35 -4.86 -10.90
N ILE A 112 21.08 -5.05 -10.55
CA ILE A 112 20.40 -4.32 -9.47
C ILE A 112 20.13 -5.33 -8.36
N PRO A 113 20.84 -5.23 -7.22
CA PRO A 113 20.54 -6.06 -6.06
C PRO A 113 19.08 -5.93 -5.65
N SER A 114 18.46 -7.03 -5.27
CA SER A 114 17.04 -7.03 -4.91
C SER A 114 16.79 -7.93 -3.71
N HIS A 115 15.87 -7.51 -2.86
CA HIS A 115 15.39 -8.24 -1.70
C HIS A 115 13.94 -8.62 -1.93
N CYS A 116 13.61 -9.88 -1.67
CA CYS A 116 12.28 -10.44 -1.79
C CYS A 116 11.90 -11.13 -0.49
N ALA A 117 10.62 -11.07 -0.15
CA ALA A 117 10.07 -11.77 1.00
C ALA A 117 8.72 -12.39 0.63
N ALA A 118 8.01 -12.95 1.60
CA ALA A 118 6.69 -13.51 1.39
C ALA A 118 5.75 -12.50 0.70
N PRO A 119 5.02 -12.91 -0.35
CA PRO A 119 4.21 -12.01 -1.17
C PRO A 119 2.92 -11.55 -0.49
N TYR A 120 2.56 -12.17 0.63
CA TYR A 120 1.35 -11.90 1.40
C TYR A 120 1.69 -11.66 2.87
N GLU A 121 0.71 -11.14 3.64
CA GLU A 121 0.82 -10.90 5.09
C GLU A 121 1.98 -9.95 5.49
N TYR A 122 2.52 -9.22 4.53
CA TYR A 122 3.68 -8.36 4.75
C TYR A 122 3.32 -6.96 5.30
N ARG A 123 2.07 -6.55 5.16
CA ARG A 123 1.67 -5.16 5.43
C ARG A 123 1.31 -4.97 6.90
N ASN A 124 2.14 -4.21 7.63
CA ASN A 124 1.92 -3.87 9.03
C ASN A 124 1.17 -2.54 9.25
N ARG A 125 0.80 -1.84 8.18
CA ARG A 125 0.03 -0.60 8.22
C ARG A 125 -0.99 -0.57 7.09
N ALA A 126 -2.23 -0.19 7.41
CA ALA A 126 -3.31 -0.09 6.44
C ALA A 126 -4.24 1.08 6.80
N GLN A 127 -4.84 1.66 5.78
CA GLN A 127 -5.79 2.76 5.87
C GLN A 127 -7.05 2.37 5.11
N TRP A 128 -8.18 2.37 5.80
CA TRP A 128 -9.47 1.98 5.27
C TRP A 128 -10.42 3.16 5.25
N ALA A 129 -11.11 3.34 4.14
CA ALA A 129 -12.19 4.30 4.04
C ALA A 129 -13.50 3.69 4.53
N VAL A 130 -14.31 4.47 5.23
CA VAL A 130 -15.63 4.07 5.72
C VAL A 130 -16.70 4.80 4.91
N ARG A 131 -17.56 4.02 4.23
CA ARG A 131 -18.70 4.57 3.49
C ARG A 131 -19.78 5.01 4.48
N PRO A 132 -20.16 6.29 4.53
CA PRO A 132 -21.15 6.80 5.49
C PRO A 132 -22.60 6.43 5.11
N ALA A 133 -22.89 6.20 3.81
CA ALA A 133 -24.22 5.87 3.33
C ALA A 133 -24.61 4.43 3.69
N MET A 134 -25.91 4.22 3.99
CA MET A 134 -26.45 2.88 4.28
C MET A 134 -26.60 2.06 2.99
N PRO A 135 -26.30 0.75 2.98
CA PRO A 135 -25.58 0.07 4.05
C PRO A 135 -24.14 0.57 4.20
N ARG A 136 -23.70 0.75 5.45
CA ARG A 136 -22.30 1.15 5.72
C ARG A 136 -21.34 0.06 5.30
N SER A 137 -20.19 0.45 4.81
CA SER A 137 -19.12 -0.49 4.43
C SER A 137 -17.75 0.11 4.69
N ILE A 138 -16.78 -0.76 4.89
CA ILE A 138 -15.36 -0.42 5.04
C ILE A 138 -14.56 -1.08 3.92
N GLY A 139 -13.57 -0.38 3.39
CA GLY A 139 -12.76 -0.90 2.29
C GLY A 139 -11.72 0.08 1.80
N TYR A 140 -11.36 -0.05 0.53
CA TYR A 140 -10.39 0.79 -0.14
C TYR A 140 -11.05 1.55 -1.30
N PHE A 141 -10.34 2.52 -1.87
CA PHE A 141 -10.80 3.22 -3.06
C PHE A 141 -10.60 2.37 -4.32
N LEU A 142 -11.52 2.53 -5.28
CA LEU A 142 -11.31 2.11 -6.67
C LEU A 142 -10.08 2.84 -7.23
N PRO A 143 -9.35 2.23 -8.19
CA PRO A 143 -8.26 2.91 -8.88
C PRO A 143 -8.72 4.26 -9.45
N GLU A 144 -7.90 5.30 -9.29
CA GLU A 144 -8.15 6.66 -9.80
C GLU A 144 -9.52 7.25 -9.41
N SER A 145 -10.05 6.89 -8.25
CA SER A 145 -11.40 7.28 -7.83
C SER A 145 -11.50 7.53 -6.33
N SER A 146 -12.46 8.36 -5.93
CA SER A 146 -12.89 8.52 -4.53
C SER A 146 -14.01 7.56 -4.11
N LYS A 147 -14.44 6.65 -4.99
CA LYS A 147 -15.46 5.66 -4.67
C LYS A 147 -14.87 4.50 -3.86
N ILE A 148 -15.54 4.13 -2.80
CA ILE A 148 -15.11 3.05 -1.89
C ILE A 148 -15.62 1.71 -2.41
N VAL A 149 -14.71 0.74 -2.52
CA VAL A 149 -15.00 -0.67 -2.73
C VAL A 149 -15.00 -1.35 -1.37
N ALA A 150 -16.13 -1.90 -0.98
CA ALA A 150 -16.17 -2.84 0.13
C ALA A 150 -15.38 -4.09 -0.25
N ILE A 151 -14.51 -4.52 0.65
CA ILE A 151 -13.74 -5.75 0.47
C ILE A 151 -14.06 -6.71 1.62
N ASP A 152 -13.99 -8.00 1.39
CA ASP A 152 -14.23 -9.00 2.43
C ASP A 152 -12.92 -9.37 3.14
N GLU A 153 -11.83 -9.45 2.39
CA GLU A 153 -10.50 -9.77 2.89
C GLU A 153 -9.40 -8.99 2.15
N CYS A 154 -8.22 -8.92 2.76
CA CYS A 154 -7.04 -8.36 2.12
C CYS A 154 -5.81 -9.22 2.45
N PRO A 155 -5.36 -10.11 1.53
CA PRO A 155 -4.33 -11.09 1.83
C PRO A 155 -2.92 -10.50 2.05
N VAL A 156 -2.71 -9.22 1.79
CA VAL A 156 -1.42 -8.54 2.06
C VAL A 156 -1.30 -7.99 3.48
N LEU A 157 -2.42 -7.90 4.24
CA LEU A 157 -2.40 -7.46 5.63
C LEU A 157 -1.71 -8.48 6.52
N SER A 158 -0.98 -8.03 7.53
CA SER A 158 -0.49 -8.90 8.59
C SER A 158 -1.64 -9.59 9.32
N PRO A 159 -1.42 -10.74 9.96
CA PRO A 159 -2.47 -11.46 10.68
C PRO A 159 -3.24 -10.60 11.68
N LEU A 160 -2.56 -9.72 12.44
CA LEU A 160 -3.22 -8.79 13.35
C LEU A 160 -4.11 -7.80 12.61
N LEU A 161 -3.61 -7.18 11.54
CA LEU A 161 -4.40 -6.22 10.77
C LEU A 161 -5.58 -6.90 10.05
N ALA A 162 -5.42 -8.13 9.57
CA ALA A 162 -6.50 -8.90 8.98
C ALA A 162 -7.62 -9.17 10.00
N ARG A 163 -7.26 -9.65 11.21
CA ARG A 163 -8.23 -9.82 12.31
C ARG A 163 -8.92 -8.52 12.70
N THR A 164 -8.16 -7.43 12.83
CA THR A 164 -8.70 -6.10 13.13
C THR A 164 -9.68 -5.64 12.06
N PHE A 165 -9.34 -5.86 10.79
CA PHE A 165 -10.22 -5.52 9.67
C PHE A 165 -11.55 -6.27 9.74
N HIS A 166 -11.54 -7.58 10.01
CA HIS A 166 -12.75 -8.38 10.18
C HIS A 166 -13.60 -7.91 11.37
N GLN A 167 -12.97 -7.60 12.52
CA GLN A 167 -13.68 -7.04 13.68
C GLN A 167 -14.38 -5.71 13.33
N LEU A 168 -13.69 -4.82 12.62
CA LEU A 168 -14.28 -3.55 12.15
C LEU A 168 -15.41 -3.76 11.13
N GLN A 169 -15.29 -4.77 10.26
CA GLN A 169 -16.37 -5.15 9.35
C GLN A 169 -17.62 -5.63 10.10
N ASP A 170 -17.45 -6.46 11.13
CA ASP A 170 -18.57 -6.96 11.93
C ASP A 170 -19.28 -5.82 12.66
N LEU A 171 -18.52 -4.87 13.23
CA LEU A 171 -19.08 -3.63 13.80
C LEU A 171 -19.83 -2.80 12.76
N THR A 172 -19.34 -2.80 11.52
CA THR A 172 -19.96 -2.05 10.42
C THR A 172 -21.26 -2.75 9.96
N ARG A 173 -21.25 -4.07 9.80
CA ARG A 173 -22.41 -4.89 9.39
C ARG A 173 -23.52 -4.87 10.43
N SER A 174 -23.16 -4.93 11.72
CA SER A 174 -24.13 -4.81 12.84
C SER A 174 -24.59 -3.38 13.11
N ASN A 175 -24.14 -2.41 12.31
CA ASN A 175 -24.37 -0.98 12.51
C ASN A 175 -23.96 -0.46 13.90
N SER A 176 -23.04 -1.14 14.57
CA SER A 176 -22.51 -0.79 15.90
C SER A 176 -21.33 0.18 15.82
N LEU A 177 -20.65 0.27 14.66
CA LEU A 177 -19.54 1.21 14.50
C LEU A 177 -20.04 2.65 14.70
N PRO A 178 -19.37 3.50 15.51
CA PRO A 178 -19.77 4.88 15.73
C PRO A 178 -20.00 5.65 14.43
N GLY A 179 -20.95 6.57 14.43
CA GLY A 179 -21.29 7.38 13.27
C GLY A 179 -20.19 8.37 12.90
N GLN A 180 -20.27 8.92 11.67
CA GLN A 180 -19.37 9.97 11.17
C GLN A 180 -17.89 9.58 10.98
N ILE A 181 -17.53 8.31 11.14
CA ILE A 181 -16.18 7.83 10.78
C ILE A 181 -16.04 7.90 9.26
N GLN A 182 -14.95 8.49 8.79
CA GLN A 182 -14.58 8.59 7.38
C GLN A 182 -13.42 7.65 7.03
N GLU A 183 -12.49 7.48 7.98
CA GLU A 183 -11.25 6.75 7.76
C GLU A 183 -10.75 6.10 9.03
N ILE A 184 -10.16 4.93 8.90
CA ILE A 184 -9.49 4.21 9.96
C ILE A 184 -8.11 3.79 9.45
N GLU A 185 -7.05 4.29 10.07
CA GLU A 185 -5.69 3.79 9.85
C GLU A 185 -5.29 2.89 11.02
N ALA A 186 -4.74 1.74 10.69
CA ALA A 186 -4.25 0.75 11.64
C ALA A 186 -2.76 0.50 11.44
N PHE A 187 -2.02 0.39 12.53
CA PHE A 187 -0.60 0.04 12.53
C PHE A 187 -0.34 -1.06 13.57
N ALA A 188 0.33 -2.12 13.15
CA ALA A 188 0.76 -3.24 14.00
C ALA A 188 2.23 -3.08 14.42
N ASP A 189 2.56 -3.49 15.63
CA ASP A 189 3.95 -3.53 16.12
C ASP A 189 4.78 -4.61 15.40
N SER A 190 6.08 -4.71 15.72
CA SER A 190 7.00 -5.69 15.10
C SER A 190 6.62 -7.14 15.34
N ASN A 191 5.94 -7.44 16.45
CA ASN A 191 5.52 -8.79 16.82
C ASN A 191 4.15 -9.17 16.25
N ASP A 192 3.44 -8.21 15.63
CA ASP A 192 2.08 -8.37 15.15
C ASP A 192 1.08 -8.71 16.28
N GLU A 193 1.27 -8.08 17.46
CA GLU A 193 0.49 -8.33 18.67
C GLU A 193 -0.26 -7.08 19.17
N LYS A 194 0.35 -5.89 19.04
CA LYS A 194 -0.17 -4.61 19.52
C LYS A 194 -0.60 -3.72 18.37
N LEU A 195 -1.72 -3.06 18.55
CA LEU A 195 -2.38 -2.23 17.56
C LEU A 195 -2.37 -0.75 17.97
N ALA A 196 -2.03 0.13 17.05
CA ALA A 196 -2.37 1.54 17.11
C ALA A 196 -3.42 1.87 16.05
N LEU A 197 -4.44 2.65 16.41
CA LEU A 197 -5.46 3.13 15.48
C LEU A 197 -5.50 4.65 15.44
N ASN A 198 -5.63 5.20 14.23
CA ASN A 198 -6.03 6.57 13.97
C ASN A 198 -7.42 6.53 13.34
N ILE A 199 -8.40 7.18 13.95
CA ILE A 199 -9.78 7.19 13.46
C ILE A 199 -10.19 8.63 13.18
N ALA A 200 -10.41 8.94 11.91
CA ALA A 200 -10.86 10.23 11.46
C ALA A 200 -12.39 10.25 11.39
N PHE A 201 -13.00 11.16 12.14
CA PHE A 201 -14.41 11.48 12.10
C PHE A 201 -14.62 12.78 11.33
N HIS A 202 -15.73 12.90 10.65
CA HIS A 202 -16.17 14.21 10.18
C HIS A 202 -16.38 15.14 11.37
N GLU A 203 -17.15 14.69 12.36
CA GLU A 203 -17.40 15.35 13.64
C GLU A 203 -17.71 14.31 14.72
N PHE A 204 -17.25 14.52 15.95
CA PHE A 204 -17.63 13.66 17.07
C PHE A 204 -19.11 13.85 17.41
N THR A 205 -19.88 12.76 17.35
CA THR A 205 -21.29 12.72 17.78
C THR A 205 -21.45 12.15 19.19
N GLN A 206 -20.37 11.66 19.78
CA GLN A 206 -20.29 11.09 21.11
C GLN A 206 -19.11 11.69 21.87
N HIS A 207 -19.15 11.59 23.19
CA HIS A 207 -18.04 12.05 24.03
C HIS A 207 -16.78 11.19 23.75
N PRO A 208 -15.59 11.78 23.61
CA PRO A 208 -14.36 11.04 23.30
C PRO A 208 -14.08 9.84 24.22
N ALA A 209 -14.33 10.00 25.54
CA ALA A 209 -14.15 8.89 26.48
C ALA A 209 -15.05 7.68 26.19
N ALA A 210 -16.27 7.89 25.68
CA ALA A 210 -17.16 6.80 25.27
C ALA A 210 -16.65 6.12 24.00
N LEU A 211 -16.11 6.89 23.04
CA LEU A 211 -15.47 6.34 21.84
C LEU A 211 -14.22 5.52 22.21
N HIS A 212 -13.37 6.04 23.10
CA HIS A 212 -12.19 5.32 23.59
C HIS A 212 -12.57 3.98 24.23
N LYS A 213 -13.59 4.01 25.12
CA LYS A 213 -14.07 2.78 25.75
C LYS A 213 -14.60 1.80 24.71
N PHE A 214 -15.42 2.27 23.78
CA PHE A 214 -15.98 1.42 22.71
C PHE A 214 -14.91 0.67 21.93
N PHE A 215 -13.88 1.38 21.42
CA PHE A 215 -12.85 0.73 20.62
C PHE A 215 -11.94 -0.18 21.45
N ARG A 216 -11.68 0.12 22.72
CA ARG A 216 -10.92 -0.77 23.61
C ARG A 216 -11.68 -2.07 23.91
N ASP A 217 -12.99 -1.97 24.14
CA ASP A 217 -13.83 -3.14 24.39
C ASP A 217 -13.95 -4.02 23.13
N ALA A 218 -14.03 -3.39 21.96
CA ALA A 218 -14.18 -4.09 20.68
C ALA A 218 -12.87 -4.69 20.14
N LEU A 219 -11.72 -4.13 20.50
CA LEU A 219 -10.40 -4.47 19.98
C LEU A 219 -9.39 -4.67 21.14
N PRO A 220 -9.36 -5.85 21.77
CA PRO A 220 -8.50 -6.09 22.93
C PRO A 220 -7.00 -5.88 22.70
N GLN A 221 -6.55 -5.98 21.45
CA GLN A 221 -5.16 -5.74 21.03
C GLN A 221 -4.79 -4.26 20.91
N LEU A 222 -5.75 -3.33 21.12
CA LEU A 222 -5.56 -1.90 20.96
C LEU A 222 -4.72 -1.31 22.10
N GLU A 223 -3.49 -0.93 21.79
CA GLU A 223 -2.55 -0.28 22.72
C GLU A 223 -2.71 1.24 22.73
N SER A 224 -2.88 1.84 21.56
CA SER A 224 -2.97 3.29 21.40
C SER A 224 -4.03 3.70 20.39
N LEU A 225 -4.83 4.71 20.72
CA LEU A 225 -5.92 5.21 19.92
C LEU A 225 -5.86 6.74 19.79
N LEU A 226 -5.80 7.22 18.56
CA LEU A 226 -5.94 8.62 18.22
C LEU A 226 -7.28 8.85 17.50
N LEU A 227 -8.13 9.69 18.06
CA LEU A 227 -9.38 10.15 17.43
C LEU A 227 -9.18 11.55 16.88
N LEU A 228 -9.61 11.79 15.63
CA LEU A 228 -9.52 13.09 14.98
C LEU A 228 -10.93 13.57 14.60
N ASP A 229 -11.30 14.74 15.11
CA ASP A 229 -12.48 15.50 14.69
C ASP A 229 -12.04 16.50 13.62
N GLN A 230 -12.32 16.18 12.36
CA GLN A 230 -11.84 16.98 11.23
C GLN A 230 -12.54 18.34 11.16
N LYS A 231 -13.82 18.43 11.51
CA LYS A 231 -14.59 19.68 11.48
C LYS A 231 -14.10 20.68 12.52
N LYS A 232 -13.74 20.19 13.70
CA LYS A 232 -13.27 21.04 14.82
C LYS A 232 -11.75 21.14 14.87
N ASN A 233 -11.03 20.41 14.02
CA ASN A 233 -9.58 20.29 14.02
C ASN A 233 -9.03 19.92 15.42
N LYS A 234 -9.65 18.94 16.07
CA LYS A 234 -9.29 18.45 17.39
C LYS A 234 -8.89 16.98 17.32
N PHE A 235 -8.02 16.58 18.21
CA PHE A 235 -7.66 15.19 18.40
C PHE A 235 -7.68 14.83 19.88
N GLU A 236 -7.99 13.56 20.15
CA GLU A 236 -8.06 12.97 21.48
C GLU A 236 -7.24 11.68 21.47
N LEU A 237 -6.30 11.58 22.40
CA LEU A 237 -5.39 10.45 22.50
C LEU A 237 -5.71 9.59 23.72
N SER A 238 -5.69 8.26 23.52
CA SER A 238 -5.75 7.28 24.61
C SER A 238 -4.66 6.23 24.44
N GLY A 239 -3.91 5.96 25.48
CA GLY A 239 -2.72 5.11 25.46
C GLY A 239 -1.43 5.90 25.28
N PRO A 240 -0.31 5.23 24.95
CA PRO A 240 1.03 5.84 24.95
C PRO A 240 1.27 6.82 23.80
N GLY A 241 0.44 6.84 22.77
CA GLY A 241 0.61 7.68 21.57
C GLY A 241 1.59 7.11 20.55
N TYR A 242 2.09 5.93 20.73
CA TYR A 242 3.04 5.24 19.84
C TYR A 242 3.02 3.73 20.02
N LEU A 243 3.65 3.02 19.09
CA LEU A 243 4.11 1.64 19.26
C LEU A 243 5.63 1.58 19.17
N ILE A 244 6.20 0.56 19.82
CA ILE A 244 7.62 0.24 19.63
C ILE A 244 7.74 -0.77 18.48
N HIS A 245 8.58 -0.45 17.50
CA HIS A 245 8.95 -1.36 16.43
C HIS A 245 10.41 -1.73 16.55
N LYS A 246 10.71 -3.03 16.66
CA LYS A 246 12.08 -3.53 16.81
C LYS A 246 12.65 -3.95 15.48
N ALA A 247 13.84 -3.48 15.16
CA ALA A 247 14.58 -3.89 13.97
C ALA A 247 16.10 -3.75 14.19
N CYS A 248 16.88 -4.74 13.78
CA CYS A 248 18.36 -4.76 13.86
C CYS A 248 18.94 -4.34 15.23
N GLY A 249 18.27 -4.73 16.32
CA GLY A 249 18.72 -4.43 17.69
C GLY A 249 18.42 -2.99 18.16
N PHE A 250 17.55 -2.26 17.47
CA PHE A 250 17.07 -0.94 17.87
C PHE A 250 15.57 -0.99 18.16
N ASP A 251 15.13 -0.13 19.09
CA ASP A 251 13.74 0.11 19.42
C ASP A 251 13.31 1.46 18.83
N TYR A 252 12.45 1.41 17.81
CA TYR A 252 11.91 2.59 17.16
C TYR A 252 10.57 2.97 17.77
N ARG A 253 10.48 4.18 18.30
CA ARG A 253 9.21 4.75 18.74
C ARG A 253 8.45 5.31 17.54
N VAL A 254 7.44 4.59 17.09
CA VAL A 254 6.59 4.99 15.95
C VAL A 254 5.31 5.62 16.50
N SER A 255 5.25 6.95 16.50
CA SER A 255 4.08 7.69 16.97
C SER A 255 2.94 7.67 15.95
N HIS A 256 1.72 7.96 16.41
CA HIS A 256 0.60 8.22 15.52
C HIS A 256 0.97 9.24 14.44
N LEU A 257 0.47 9.06 13.23
CA LEU A 257 0.72 9.90 12.05
C LEU A 257 2.19 9.95 11.56
N SER A 258 3.12 9.27 12.25
CA SER A 258 4.50 9.15 11.75
C SER A 258 4.58 8.09 10.66
N PHE A 259 5.36 8.39 9.61
CA PHE A 259 5.66 7.39 8.61
C PHE A 259 6.55 6.27 9.19
N PHE A 260 6.27 5.04 8.81
CA PHE A 260 7.14 3.89 9.02
C PHE A 260 7.03 2.90 7.85
N GLN A 261 8.04 2.01 7.70
CA GLN A 261 8.07 1.02 6.63
C GLN A 261 6.91 0.02 6.77
N VAL A 262 6.18 -0.20 5.67
CA VAL A 262 4.96 -1.01 5.70
C VAL A 262 5.18 -2.50 5.42
N ASN A 263 6.31 -2.87 4.79
CA ASN A 263 6.64 -4.26 4.56
C ASN A 263 7.49 -4.80 5.73
N ARG A 264 6.82 -5.47 6.67
CA ARG A 264 7.45 -5.97 7.91
C ARG A 264 8.58 -6.98 7.68
N PHE A 265 8.59 -7.66 6.53
CA PHE A 265 9.60 -8.67 6.22
C PHE A 265 10.88 -8.10 5.63
N LEU A 266 10.84 -6.88 5.07
CA LEU A 266 11.97 -6.25 4.40
C LEU A 266 12.56 -5.07 5.18
N ILE A 267 12.13 -4.83 6.41
CA ILE A 267 12.60 -3.72 7.25
C ILE A 267 14.10 -3.84 7.53
N GLU A 268 14.54 -5.03 7.94
CA GLU A 268 15.95 -5.28 8.25
C GLU A 268 16.83 -5.26 7.00
N ASP A 269 16.38 -5.88 5.91
CA ASP A 269 17.07 -5.85 4.62
C ASP A 269 17.29 -4.42 4.11
N LEU A 270 16.25 -3.58 4.22
CA LEU A 270 16.35 -2.16 3.86
C LEU A 270 17.41 -1.45 4.70
N LEU A 271 17.40 -1.67 6.02
CA LEU A 271 18.36 -1.07 6.92
C LEU A 271 19.79 -1.50 6.58
N GLN A 272 20.01 -2.80 6.40
CA GLN A 272 21.33 -3.35 6.03
C GLN A 272 21.80 -2.84 4.67
N SER A 273 20.91 -2.74 3.69
CA SER A 273 21.26 -2.22 2.35
C SER A 273 21.71 -0.76 2.38
N VAL A 274 21.10 0.06 3.24
CA VAL A 274 21.40 1.49 3.32
C VAL A 274 22.61 1.78 4.22
N VAL A 275 22.70 1.11 5.38
CA VAL A 275 23.68 1.46 6.43
C VAL A 275 24.76 0.39 6.60
N GLY A 276 24.48 -0.88 6.24
CA GLY A 276 25.36 -2.02 6.52
C GLY A 276 26.79 -1.82 6.03
N GLY A 277 27.76 -2.03 6.93
CA GLY A 277 29.18 -1.92 6.64
C GLY A 277 29.73 -0.49 6.40
N LYS A 278 28.88 0.54 6.42
CA LYS A 278 29.33 1.94 6.25
C LYS A 278 29.86 2.49 7.55
N LYS A 279 30.98 3.24 7.45
CA LYS A 279 31.65 3.93 8.55
C LYS A 279 32.20 5.26 8.06
N GLY A 280 32.38 6.22 8.95
CA GLY A 280 32.96 7.51 8.63
C GLY A 280 32.92 8.47 9.81
N SER A 281 33.40 9.69 9.60
CA SER A 281 33.37 10.76 10.59
C SER A 281 32.11 11.61 10.57
N LEU A 282 31.32 11.51 9.50
CA LEU A 282 30.07 12.29 9.35
C LEU A 282 29.06 11.52 8.52
N ALA A 283 27.82 11.48 9.01
CA ALA A 283 26.63 11.04 8.28
C ALA A 283 25.54 12.08 8.37
N LEU A 284 24.79 12.26 7.30
CA LEU A 284 23.60 13.11 7.26
C LEU A 284 22.38 12.23 6.93
N ASP A 285 21.37 12.27 7.79
CA ASP A 285 20.08 11.63 7.56
C ASP A 285 19.03 12.73 7.32
N LEU A 286 18.76 13.02 6.04
CA LEU A 286 17.80 14.03 5.64
C LEU A 286 16.40 13.41 5.64
N TYR A 287 15.43 14.13 6.26
CA TYR A 287 14.06 13.64 6.48
C TYR A 287 14.01 12.40 7.37
N ALA A 288 14.78 12.38 8.45
CA ALA A 288 15.00 11.24 9.34
C ALA A 288 13.75 10.55 9.90
N GLY A 289 12.61 11.27 9.99
CA GLY A 289 11.34 10.74 10.49
C GLY A 289 11.47 10.18 11.91
N VAL A 290 11.20 8.89 12.09
CA VAL A 290 11.38 8.18 13.38
C VAL A 290 12.84 7.82 13.69
N GLY A 291 13.79 8.29 12.88
CA GLY A 291 15.22 7.98 13.02
C GLY A 291 15.58 6.57 12.53
N PHE A 292 14.85 6.04 11.55
CA PHE A 292 15.04 4.66 11.09
C PHE A 292 16.47 4.36 10.65
N PHE A 293 17.12 5.28 9.91
CA PHE A 293 18.52 5.18 9.55
C PHE A 293 19.44 5.88 10.55
N SER A 294 18.96 6.91 11.26
CA SER A 294 19.75 7.69 12.20
C SER A 294 20.33 6.86 13.34
N LEU A 295 19.53 5.97 13.95
CA LEU A 295 19.99 5.16 15.08
C LEU A 295 21.16 4.24 14.73
N PRO A 296 21.13 3.44 13.64
CA PRO A 296 22.28 2.64 13.25
C PRO A 296 23.44 3.49 12.70
N LEU A 297 23.18 4.63 12.03
CA LEU A 297 24.25 5.55 11.63
C LEU A 297 25.00 6.12 12.84
N ALA A 298 24.31 6.49 13.91
CA ALA A 298 24.93 6.99 15.13
C ALA A 298 25.85 5.97 15.83
N LYS A 299 25.73 4.68 15.53
CA LYS A 299 26.68 3.65 15.99
C LYS A 299 27.89 3.47 15.05
N ALA A 300 27.77 3.86 13.80
CA ALA A 300 28.75 3.59 12.76
C ALA A 300 29.60 4.83 12.40
N PHE A 301 29.16 6.02 12.80
CA PHE A 301 29.82 7.30 12.53
C PHE A 301 30.14 8.01 13.85
N GLU A 302 31.22 8.84 13.86
CA GLU A 302 31.69 9.60 15.02
C GLU A 302 30.82 10.81 15.35
#